data_c2b01995b80dd227af7bd19ab4efbf19
#
_entry.id   c2b01995b80dd227af7bd19ab4efbf19
#
_cell.length_a   1.000
_cell.length_b   1.000
_cell.length_c   1.000
_cell.angle_alpha   90.00
_cell.angle_beta   90.00
_cell.angle_gamma   90.00
#
_symmetry.space_group_name_H-M   'P 1'
#
loop_
_entity.id
_entity.type
_entity.pdbx_description
1 polymer ?
#
loop_
_entity_poly.entity_id
_entity_poly.type
_entity_poly.pdbx_seq_one_letter_code
_entity_poly.pdbx_strand_id
1 'polypeptide(L)'
;VQVSDETDVVYYNFHKIDENGHFTLRNFEKFFLQTESVNTLVYSIGIAMLTTLITLVISYPAALFMASKDFKTPRVMAVLFILPMWINMLLRTLATVALFDFFALPLNETALLFGLVYNFLPFMLFPIYNTLQKMDRSLIEAAQDLGANQWQVLRDVVLPLSMPGVYSGIVMVFLPTVSTFAVAELLTMNNIKLFGTTIQENINSGVMLNYGAALSLILLILICATSFFGDKEEKEGGKA
;
A
#
# COMPACT_ATOMS: atom_id res chain seq x y z
N VAL A 1 14.75 23.54 -38.67
CA VAL A 1 15.01 24.35 -37.47
C VAL A 1 14.29 23.80 -36.23
N GLN A 2 13.26 22.96 -36.38
CA GLN A 2 12.55 22.33 -35.25
C GLN A 2 13.04 20.92 -34.89
N VAL A 3 13.98 20.36 -35.67
CA VAL A 3 14.53 19.03 -35.41
C VAL A 3 15.57 19.02 -34.27
N SER A 4 16.13 20.18 -33.93
CA SER A 4 17.11 20.29 -32.84
C SER A 4 16.50 20.17 -31.45
N ASP A 5 15.26 20.63 -31.23
CA ASP A 5 14.63 20.59 -29.91
C ASP A 5 14.22 19.17 -29.49
N GLU A 6 13.74 18.33 -30.42
CA GLU A 6 13.40 16.94 -30.08
C GLU A 6 14.64 16.07 -29.82
N THR A 7 15.72 16.30 -30.58
CA THR A 7 16.98 15.58 -30.36
C THR A 7 17.66 16.01 -29.07
N ASP A 8 17.57 17.25 -28.65
CA ASP A 8 18.11 17.74 -27.41
C ASP A 8 17.38 17.11 -26.18
N VAL A 9 16.05 17.00 -26.23
CA VAL A 9 15.27 16.35 -25.15
C VAL A 9 15.61 14.88 -25.00
N VAL A 10 15.78 14.15 -26.11
CA VAL A 10 16.21 12.75 -26.13
C VAL A 10 17.63 12.60 -25.60
N TYR A 11 18.54 13.49 -26.00
CA TYR A 11 19.93 13.46 -25.59
C TYR A 11 20.09 13.65 -24.07
N TYR A 12 19.37 14.57 -23.46
CA TYR A 12 19.40 14.81 -22.00
C TYR A 12 18.86 13.64 -21.17
N ASN A 13 17.97 12.84 -21.72
CA ASN A 13 17.42 11.68 -21.02
C ASN A 13 18.40 10.49 -20.95
N PHE A 14 19.31 10.38 -21.90
CA PHE A 14 20.31 9.30 -21.95
C PHE A 14 21.62 9.65 -21.21
N HIS A 15 21.94 10.93 -21.01
CA HIS A 15 23.18 11.32 -20.37
C HIS A 15 22.99 11.51 -18.86
N LYS A 16 23.73 10.72 -18.09
CA LYS A 16 23.85 10.88 -16.62
C LYS A 16 24.76 12.04 -16.23
N ILE A 17 25.44 12.64 -17.20
CA ILE A 17 26.52 13.60 -17.04
C ILE A 17 26.18 14.81 -17.90
N ASP A 18 26.39 16.02 -17.41
CA ASP A 18 26.21 17.26 -18.18
C ASP A 18 27.27 17.38 -19.29
N GLU A 19 27.16 18.43 -20.10
CA GLU A 19 28.12 18.72 -21.18
C GLU A 19 29.58 18.89 -20.67
N ASN A 20 29.74 19.16 -19.38
CA ASN A 20 31.05 19.33 -18.73
C ASN A 20 31.56 18.04 -18.04
N GLY A 21 30.84 16.94 -18.17
CA GLY A 21 31.24 15.66 -17.57
C GLY A 21 30.86 15.47 -16.10
N HIS A 22 30.00 16.34 -15.53
CA HIS A 22 29.56 16.26 -14.14
C HIS A 22 28.20 15.53 -14.00
N PHE A 23 28.00 14.88 -12.87
CA PHE A 23 26.70 14.32 -12.52
C PHE A 23 25.66 15.42 -12.37
N THR A 24 24.49 15.27 -12.99
CA THR A 24 23.43 16.27 -12.95
C THR A 24 22.21 15.77 -12.16
N LEU A 25 21.64 16.64 -11.34
CA LEU A 25 20.38 16.40 -10.62
C LEU A 25 19.16 16.93 -11.39
N ARG A 26 19.32 17.25 -12.66
CA ARG A 26 18.29 17.89 -13.48
C ARG A 26 16.98 17.08 -13.57
N ASN A 27 17.05 15.75 -13.50
CA ASN A 27 15.84 14.92 -13.50
C ASN A 27 15.05 15.04 -12.17
N PHE A 28 15.71 15.33 -11.07
CA PHE A 28 15.04 15.64 -9.79
C PHE A 28 14.41 17.03 -9.82
N GLU A 29 15.12 18.03 -10.35
CA GLU A 29 14.59 19.37 -10.58
C GLU A 29 13.36 19.32 -11.47
N LYS A 30 13.42 18.56 -12.57
CA LYS A 30 12.30 18.32 -13.50
C LYS A 30 11.08 17.75 -12.77
N PHE A 31 11.24 16.83 -11.83
CA PHE A 31 10.13 16.30 -11.04
C PHE A 31 9.41 17.39 -10.25
N PHE A 32 10.15 18.27 -9.56
CA PHE A 32 9.55 19.35 -8.77
C PHE A 32 8.92 20.45 -9.63
N LEU A 33 9.45 20.67 -10.84
CA LEU A 33 8.91 21.64 -11.80
C LEU A 33 7.68 21.11 -12.56
N GLN A 34 7.58 19.79 -12.75
CA GLN A 34 6.42 19.16 -13.39
C GLN A 34 5.29 18.93 -12.39
N THR A 35 4.33 19.85 -12.36
CA THR A 35 3.15 19.78 -11.50
C THR A 35 2.39 18.45 -11.64
N GLU A 36 2.36 17.86 -12.83
CA GLU A 36 1.69 16.56 -13.08
C GLU A 36 2.31 15.42 -12.28
N SER A 37 3.64 15.32 -12.23
CA SER A 37 4.32 14.24 -11.50
C SER A 37 4.14 14.37 -9.99
N VAL A 38 4.17 15.60 -9.47
CA VAL A 38 3.90 15.87 -8.06
C VAL A 38 2.44 15.56 -7.71
N ASN A 39 1.49 16.01 -8.55
CA ASN A 39 0.07 15.72 -8.34
C ASN A 39 -0.21 14.21 -8.37
N THR A 40 0.41 13.47 -9.27
CA THR A 40 0.27 12.00 -9.35
C THR A 40 0.83 11.33 -8.10
N LEU A 41 1.94 11.81 -7.54
CA LEU A 41 2.47 11.31 -6.26
C LEU A 41 1.50 11.57 -5.12
N VAL A 42 1.02 12.81 -4.98
CA VAL A 42 0.06 13.19 -3.91
C VAL A 42 -1.23 12.39 -4.03
N TYR A 43 -1.76 12.24 -5.25
CA TYR A 43 -2.93 11.42 -5.52
C TYR A 43 -2.71 9.95 -5.13
N SER A 44 -1.56 9.37 -5.49
CA SER A 44 -1.22 7.98 -5.14
C SER A 44 -1.11 7.77 -3.63
N ILE A 45 -0.54 8.73 -2.91
CA ILE A 45 -0.50 8.71 -1.45
C ILE A 45 -1.93 8.77 -0.89
N GLY A 46 -2.79 9.63 -1.44
CA GLY A 46 -4.19 9.73 -1.03
C GLY A 46 -4.96 8.42 -1.22
N ILE A 47 -4.83 7.78 -2.39
CA ILE A 47 -5.42 6.46 -2.67
C ILE A 47 -4.85 5.39 -1.74
N ALA A 48 -3.55 5.39 -1.47
CA ALA A 48 -2.92 4.44 -0.56
C ALA A 48 -3.40 4.62 0.88
N MET A 49 -3.53 5.85 1.37
CA MET A 49 -4.09 6.15 2.69
C MET A 49 -5.55 5.68 2.80
N LEU A 50 -6.36 5.98 1.79
CA LEU A 50 -7.77 5.58 1.76
C LEU A 50 -7.91 4.05 1.72
N THR A 51 -7.13 3.38 0.87
CA THR A 51 -7.09 1.91 0.79
C THR A 51 -6.68 1.30 2.13
N THR A 52 -5.62 1.83 2.76
CA THR A 52 -5.12 1.35 4.06
C THR A 52 -6.17 1.53 5.14
N LEU A 53 -6.85 2.68 5.18
CA LEU A 53 -7.91 2.94 6.16
C LEU A 53 -9.10 1.98 5.98
N ILE A 54 -9.60 1.82 4.75
CA ILE A 54 -10.71 0.90 4.45
C ILE A 54 -10.33 -0.53 4.82
N THR A 55 -9.12 -0.95 4.43
CA THR A 55 -8.62 -2.30 4.72
C THR A 55 -8.48 -2.53 6.23
N LEU A 56 -8.01 -1.53 6.99
CA LEU A 56 -7.92 -1.59 8.44
C LEU A 56 -9.30 -1.73 9.11
N VAL A 57 -10.27 -0.90 8.68
CA VAL A 57 -11.65 -0.92 9.21
C VAL A 57 -12.32 -2.28 8.98
N ILE A 58 -12.02 -2.96 7.88
CA ILE A 58 -12.56 -4.30 7.59
C ILE A 58 -11.75 -5.39 8.32
N SER A 59 -10.42 -5.30 8.29
CA SER A 59 -9.54 -6.36 8.81
C SER A 59 -9.52 -6.43 10.33
N TYR A 60 -9.62 -5.30 11.04
CA TYR A 60 -9.53 -5.28 12.50
C TYR A 60 -10.69 -6.03 13.17
N PRO A 61 -11.97 -5.77 12.86
CA PRO A 61 -13.08 -6.55 13.39
C PRO A 61 -13.02 -8.03 12.99
N ALA A 62 -12.61 -8.31 11.73
CA ALA A 62 -12.45 -9.68 11.26
C ALA A 62 -11.38 -10.44 12.06
N ALA A 63 -10.24 -9.81 12.31
CA ALA A 63 -9.16 -10.39 13.12
C ALA A 63 -9.58 -10.61 14.58
N LEU A 64 -10.31 -9.65 15.20
CA LEU A 64 -10.88 -9.80 16.53
C LEU A 64 -11.83 -11.00 16.62
N PHE A 65 -12.73 -11.10 15.66
CA PHE A 65 -13.69 -12.21 15.59
C PHE A 65 -12.97 -13.55 15.49
N MET A 66 -11.97 -13.66 14.63
CA MET A 66 -11.17 -14.86 14.42
C MET A 66 -10.31 -15.22 15.65
N ALA A 67 -9.86 -14.24 16.42
CA ALA A 67 -9.06 -14.45 17.63
C ALA A 67 -9.92 -14.77 18.87
N SER A 68 -11.27 -14.64 18.80
CA SER A 68 -12.18 -14.90 19.93
C SER A 68 -12.23 -16.39 20.32
N LYS A 69 -12.54 -16.67 21.62
CA LYS A 69 -12.69 -18.04 22.17
C LYS A 69 -13.87 -18.80 21.56
N ASP A 70 -14.91 -18.08 21.17
CA ASP A 70 -16.17 -18.67 20.69
C ASP A 70 -16.06 -19.23 19.28
N PHE A 71 -14.96 -18.93 18.58
CA PHE A 71 -14.74 -19.38 17.22
C PHE A 71 -14.18 -20.82 17.20
N LYS A 72 -14.99 -21.78 16.74
CA LYS A 72 -14.64 -23.22 16.77
C LYS A 72 -13.48 -23.60 15.84
N THR A 73 -13.21 -22.80 14.79
CA THR A 73 -12.21 -23.10 13.76
C THR A 73 -11.37 -21.90 13.32
N PRO A 74 -10.69 -21.18 14.24
CA PRO A 74 -9.97 -19.95 13.91
C PRO A 74 -8.85 -20.18 12.88
N ARG A 75 -8.19 -21.36 12.94
CA ARG A 75 -7.11 -21.72 11.99
C ARG A 75 -7.62 -21.90 10.58
N VAL A 76 -8.80 -22.50 10.39
CA VAL A 76 -9.38 -22.71 9.05
C VAL A 76 -9.74 -21.37 8.42
N MET A 77 -10.34 -20.46 9.18
CA MET A 77 -10.65 -19.10 8.70
C MET A 77 -9.38 -18.32 8.35
N ALA A 78 -8.34 -18.39 9.19
CA ALA A 78 -7.06 -17.76 8.88
C ALA A 78 -6.50 -18.27 7.55
N VAL A 79 -6.54 -19.59 7.34
CA VAL A 79 -6.09 -20.19 6.07
C VAL A 79 -6.95 -19.71 4.91
N LEU A 80 -8.28 -19.63 5.04
CA LEU A 80 -9.17 -19.13 3.99
C LEU A 80 -8.86 -17.65 3.60
N PHE A 81 -8.51 -16.80 4.57
CA PHE A 81 -8.10 -15.44 4.29
C PHE A 81 -6.69 -15.33 3.67
N ILE A 82 -5.80 -16.29 3.97
CA ILE A 82 -4.44 -16.34 3.43
C ILE A 82 -4.42 -16.99 2.03
N LEU A 83 -5.33 -17.92 1.73
CA LEU A 83 -5.39 -18.61 0.43
C LEU A 83 -5.31 -17.66 -0.78
N PRO A 84 -6.02 -16.52 -0.82
CA PRO A 84 -5.90 -15.57 -1.92
C PRO A 84 -4.49 -15.04 -2.14
N MET A 85 -3.63 -14.99 -1.10
CA MET A 85 -2.24 -14.52 -1.25
C MET A 85 -1.38 -15.45 -2.12
N TRP A 86 -1.76 -16.73 -2.24
CA TRP A 86 -1.03 -17.72 -3.05
C TRP A 86 -1.35 -17.58 -4.54
N ILE A 87 -2.46 -16.92 -4.85
CA ILE A 87 -2.83 -16.63 -6.23
C ILE A 87 -2.10 -15.37 -6.68
N ASN A 88 -1.53 -15.40 -7.88
CA ASN A 88 -0.86 -14.25 -8.47
C ASN A 88 -1.79 -13.02 -8.47
N MET A 89 -1.25 -11.88 -8.05
CA MET A 89 -1.98 -10.61 -7.93
C MET A 89 -2.62 -10.18 -9.25
N LEU A 90 -1.94 -10.39 -10.39
CA LEU A 90 -2.49 -10.06 -11.70
C LEU A 90 -3.71 -10.91 -12.03
N LEU A 91 -3.68 -12.22 -11.74
CA LEU A 91 -4.84 -13.10 -11.96
C LEU A 91 -6.04 -12.67 -11.11
N ARG A 92 -5.80 -12.29 -9.86
CA ARG A 92 -6.88 -11.77 -8.99
C ARG A 92 -7.45 -10.46 -9.51
N THR A 93 -6.59 -9.58 -10.00
CA THR A 93 -7.02 -8.31 -10.59
C THR A 93 -7.83 -8.55 -11.86
N LEU A 94 -7.38 -9.43 -12.76
CA LEU A 94 -8.12 -9.79 -13.96
C LEU A 94 -9.47 -10.44 -13.63
N ALA A 95 -9.53 -11.29 -12.61
CA ALA A 95 -10.80 -11.85 -12.13
C ALA A 95 -11.74 -10.77 -11.61
N THR A 96 -11.18 -9.73 -10.94
CA THR A 96 -11.97 -8.57 -10.50
C THR A 96 -12.49 -7.77 -11.68
N VAL A 97 -11.67 -7.54 -12.72
CA VAL A 97 -12.13 -6.89 -13.97
C VAL A 97 -13.27 -7.70 -14.60
N ALA A 98 -13.12 -9.02 -14.73
CA ALA A 98 -14.16 -9.87 -15.29
C ALA A 98 -15.46 -9.86 -14.45
N LEU A 99 -15.34 -9.76 -13.12
CA LEU A 99 -16.48 -9.61 -12.22
C LEU A 99 -17.23 -8.29 -12.44
N PHE A 100 -16.48 -7.19 -12.58
CA PHE A 100 -17.05 -5.87 -12.84
C PHE A 100 -17.73 -5.82 -14.21
N ASP A 101 -17.12 -6.42 -15.23
CA ASP A 101 -17.70 -6.54 -16.57
C ASP A 101 -18.97 -7.39 -16.56
N PHE A 102 -18.97 -8.51 -15.86
CA PHE A 102 -20.15 -9.37 -15.72
C PHE A 102 -21.35 -8.66 -15.09
N PHE A 103 -21.10 -7.79 -14.10
CA PHE A 103 -22.16 -6.98 -13.47
C PHE A 103 -22.41 -5.64 -14.17
N ALA A 104 -21.77 -5.38 -15.31
CA ALA A 104 -21.82 -4.13 -16.05
C ALA A 104 -21.47 -2.90 -15.16
N LEU A 105 -20.52 -3.09 -14.21
CA LEU A 105 -20.03 -2.02 -13.34
C LEU A 105 -18.90 -1.26 -14.04
N PRO A 106 -18.83 0.08 -13.87
CA PRO A 106 -17.78 0.85 -14.52
C PRO A 106 -16.41 0.59 -13.91
N LEU A 107 -15.40 0.45 -14.77
CA LEU A 107 -14.00 0.38 -14.38
C LEU A 107 -13.45 1.80 -14.17
N ASN A 108 -13.50 2.27 -12.93
CA ASN A 108 -13.15 3.62 -12.51
C ASN A 108 -12.41 3.62 -11.16
N GLU A 109 -12.33 4.76 -10.51
CA GLU A 109 -11.70 4.94 -9.20
C GLU A 109 -12.28 4.02 -8.11
N THR A 110 -13.60 3.78 -8.15
CA THR A 110 -14.26 2.85 -7.22
C THR A 110 -13.81 1.41 -7.46
N ALA A 111 -13.68 0.99 -8.72
CA ALA A 111 -13.15 -0.31 -9.08
C ALA A 111 -11.69 -0.46 -8.64
N LEU A 112 -10.89 0.60 -8.80
CA LEU A 112 -9.51 0.65 -8.33
C LEU A 112 -9.44 0.44 -6.81
N LEU A 113 -10.20 1.22 -6.03
CA LEU A 113 -10.24 1.08 -4.57
C LEU A 113 -10.69 -0.32 -4.14
N PHE A 114 -11.75 -0.84 -4.76
CA PHE A 114 -12.22 -2.20 -4.48
C PHE A 114 -11.13 -3.25 -4.73
N GLY A 115 -10.47 -3.17 -5.88
CA GLY A 115 -9.41 -4.11 -6.25
C GLY A 115 -8.19 -4.00 -5.34
N LEU A 116 -7.79 -2.78 -4.95
CA LEU A 116 -6.69 -2.56 -4.00
C LEU A 116 -7.03 -3.12 -2.62
N VAL A 117 -8.22 -2.81 -2.09
CA VAL A 117 -8.69 -3.35 -0.81
C VAL A 117 -8.73 -4.87 -0.84
N TYR A 118 -9.33 -5.46 -1.87
CA TYR A 118 -9.39 -6.92 -2.04
C TYR A 118 -8.00 -7.56 -2.11
N ASN A 119 -7.09 -6.97 -2.87
CA ASN A 119 -5.74 -7.50 -3.03
C ASN A 119 -4.92 -7.41 -1.74
N PHE A 120 -5.07 -6.33 -0.96
CA PHE A 120 -4.24 -6.07 0.21
C PHE A 120 -4.90 -6.43 1.55
N LEU A 121 -6.18 -6.80 1.57
CA LEU A 121 -6.90 -7.19 2.80
C LEU A 121 -6.19 -8.29 3.61
N PRO A 122 -5.67 -9.38 3.03
CA PRO A 122 -4.95 -10.38 3.80
C PRO A 122 -3.68 -9.86 4.46
N PHE A 123 -2.99 -8.90 3.83
CA PHE A 123 -1.76 -8.30 4.35
C PHE A 123 -1.99 -7.41 5.58
N MET A 124 -3.18 -6.83 5.71
CA MET A 124 -3.60 -6.12 6.91
C MET A 124 -4.08 -7.08 7.99
N LEU A 125 -4.90 -8.06 7.60
CA LEU A 125 -5.54 -8.97 8.54
C LEU A 125 -4.54 -9.87 9.26
N PHE A 126 -3.55 -10.41 8.54
CA PHE A 126 -2.62 -11.41 9.06
C PHE A 126 -1.77 -10.92 10.25
N PRO A 127 -1.08 -9.76 10.20
CA PRO A 127 -0.30 -9.27 11.34
C PRO A 127 -1.18 -8.92 12.54
N ILE A 128 -2.37 -8.34 12.32
CA ILE A 128 -3.32 -8.03 13.39
C ILE A 128 -3.78 -9.33 14.08
N TYR A 129 -4.21 -10.32 13.30
CA TYR A 129 -4.63 -11.61 13.80
C TYR A 129 -3.52 -12.31 14.62
N ASN A 130 -2.29 -12.31 14.10
CA ASN A 130 -1.15 -12.92 14.78
C ASN A 130 -0.84 -12.25 16.13
N THR A 131 -0.94 -10.94 16.21
CA THR A 131 -0.74 -10.19 17.46
C THR A 131 -1.84 -10.48 18.46
N LEU A 132 -3.10 -10.46 18.02
CA LEU A 132 -4.24 -10.80 18.88
C LEU A 132 -4.20 -12.25 19.36
N GLN A 133 -3.73 -13.19 18.54
CA GLN A 133 -3.62 -14.60 18.91
C GLN A 133 -2.54 -14.85 19.97
N LYS A 134 -1.47 -14.05 19.96
CA LYS A 134 -0.36 -14.15 20.92
C LYS A 134 -0.62 -13.39 22.21
N MET A 135 -1.67 -12.60 22.29
CA MET A 135 -2.02 -11.78 23.46
C MET A 135 -2.33 -12.67 24.66
N ASP A 136 -1.79 -12.33 25.81
CA ASP A 136 -2.09 -13.02 27.07
C ASP A 136 -3.53 -12.72 27.50
N ARG A 137 -4.33 -13.77 27.55
CA ARG A 137 -5.75 -13.69 27.92
C ARG A 137 -5.97 -13.35 29.38
N SER A 138 -5.00 -13.60 30.25
CA SER A 138 -5.06 -13.23 31.66
C SER A 138 -5.29 -11.73 31.84
N LEU A 139 -4.77 -10.89 30.93
CA LEU A 139 -4.98 -9.44 30.98
C LEU A 139 -6.44 -9.06 30.70
N ILE A 140 -7.11 -9.79 29.81
CA ILE A 140 -8.53 -9.60 29.51
C ILE A 140 -9.38 -10.05 30.71
N GLU A 141 -9.07 -11.22 31.28
CA GLU A 141 -9.76 -11.79 32.42
C GLU A 141 -9.59 -10.87 33.65
N ALA A 142 -8.38 -10.39 33.93
CA ALA A 142 -8.12 -9.45 35.03
C ALA A 142 -8.90 -8.12 34.86
N ALA A 143 -8.99 -7.58 33.67
CA ALA A 143 -9.79 -6.37 33.44
C ALA A 143 -11.29 -6.61 33.68
N GLN A 144 -11.80 -7.78 33.30
CA GLN A 144 -13.19 -8.17 33.55
C GLN A 144 -13.46 -8.37 35.05
N ASP A 145 -12.53 -8.97 35.76
CA ASP A 145 -12.62 -9.15 37.25
C ASP A 145 -12.65 -7.80 37.99
N LEU A 146 -12.00 -6.77 37.41
CA LEU A 146 -12.08 -5.39 37.91
C LEU A 146 -13.37 -4.66 37.52
N GLY A 147 -14.30 -5.36 36.83
CA GLY A 147 -15.60 -4.82 36.44
C GLY A 147 -15.64 -4.08 35.10
N ALA A 148 -14.58 -4.19 34.30
CA ALA A 148 -14.58 -3.58 32.98
C ALA A 148 -15.59 -4.26 32.04
N ASN A 149 -16.40 -3.47 31.33
CA ASN A 149 -17.30 -3.99 30.33
C ASN A 149 -16.52 -4.34 29.01
N GLN A 150 -17.14 -5.08 28.10
CA GLN A 150 -16.50 -5.54 26.86
C GLN A 150 -15.90 -4.40 26.03
N TRP A 151 -16.55 -3.22 26.00
CA TRP A 151 -16.06 -2.06 25.27
C TRP A 151 -14.82 -1.44 25.94
N GLN A 152 -14.79 -1.39 27.26
CA GLN A 152 -13.61 -0.95 28.02
C GLN A 152 -12.44 -1.91 27.84
N VAL A 153 -12.69 -3.22 27.91
CA VAL A 153 -11.66 -4.24 27.61
C VAL A 153 -11.11 -4.07 26.19
N LEU A 154 -11.97 -3.87 25.21
CA LEU A 154 -11.53 -3.65 23.83
C LEU A 154 -10.66 -2.39 23.71
N ARG A 155 -11.12 -1.27 24.27
CA ARG A 155 -10.48 0.03 24.12
C ARG A 155 -9.19 0.16 24.93
N ASP A 156 -9.21 -0.32 26.17
CA ASP A 156 -8.17 0.00 27.17
C ASP A 156 -7.13 -1.14 27.29
N VAL A 157 -7.45 -2.36 26.81
CA VAL A 157 -6.56 -3.52 26.86
C VAL A 157 -6.23 -4.03 25.46
N VAL A 158 -7.24 -4.45 24.70
CA VAL A 158 -7.02 -5.16 23.43
C VAL A 158 -6.45 -4.24 22.37
N LEU A 159 -7.02 -3.05 22.20
CA LEU A 159 -6.59 -2.09 21.17
C LEU A 159 -5.12 -1.66 21.38
N PRO A 160 -4.68 -1.20 22.56
CA PRO A 160 -3.28 -0.83 22.77
C PRO A 160 -2.31 -2.00 22.56
N LEU A 161 -2.64 -3.18 23.05
CA LEU A 161 -1.79 -4.37 22.91
C LEU A 161 -1.76 -4.92 21.48
N SER A 162 -2.75 -4.60 20.65
CA SER A 162 -2.77 -5.00 19.23
C SER A 162 -2.09 -4.00 18.30
N MET A 163 -1.71 -2.81 18.77
CA MET A 163 -1.11 -1.75 17.95
C MET A 163 0.12 -2.19 17.15
N PRO A 164 1.07 -3.00 17.67
CA PRO A 164 2.19 -3.49 16.87
C PRO A 164 1.73 -4.25 15.61
N GLY A 165 0.67 -5.06 15.73
CA GLY A 165 0.07 -5.75 14.56
C GLY A 165 -0.62 -4.80 13.60
N VAL A 166 -1.26 -3.75 14.11
CA VAL A 166 -1.90 -2.71 13.30
C VAL A 166 -0.84 -1.93 12.51
N TYR A 167 0.25 -1.50 13.15
CA TYR A 167 1.34 -0.79 12.46
C TYR A 167 1.99 -1.64 11.37
N SER A 168 2.30 -2.90 11.68
CA SER A 168 2.84 -3.83 10.68
C SER A 168 1.89 -4.00 9.50
N GLY A 169 0.58 -4.11 9.75
CA GLY A 169 -0.45 -4.19 8.71
C GLY A 169 -0.54 -2.92 7.87
N ILE A 170 -0.49 -1.74 8.48
CA ILE A 170 -0.49 -0.46 7.78
C ILE A 170 0.70 -0.38 6.81
N VAL A 171 1.90 -0.68 7.28
CA VAL A 171 3.11 -0.65 6.44
C VAL A 171 3.01 -1.66 5.29
N MET A 172 2.54 -2.89 5.55
CA MET A 172 2.38 -3.94 4.56
C MET A 172 1.33 -3.63 3.48
N VAL A 173 0.37 -2.76 3.75
CA VAL A 173 -0.65 -2.33 2.77
C VAL A 173 -0.25 -1.03 2.10
N PHE A 174 0.19 -0.03 2.86
CA PHE A 174 0.46 1.31 2.34
C PHE A 174 1.58 1.33 1.30
N LEU A 175 2.74 0.69 1.61
CA LEU A 175 3.91 0.75 0.74
C LEU A 175 3.68 0.11 -0.64
N PRO A 176 3.13 -1.12 -0.75
CA PRO A 176 2.83 -1.70 -2.05
C PRO A 176 1.75 -0.93 -2.80
N THR A 177 0.79 -0.32 -2.09
CA THR A 177 -0.30 0.44 -2.74
C THR A 177 0.24 1.70 -3.43
N VAL A 178 1.17 2.44 -2.80
CA VAL A 178 1.79 3.63 -3.42
C VAL A 178 2.60 3.26 -4.67
N SER A 179 3.26 2.09 -4.66
CA SER A 179 4.14 1.64 -5.73
C SER A 179 3.44 0.83 -6.83
N THR A 180 2.17 0.44 -6.62
CA THR A 180 1.47 -0.39 -7.59
C THR A 180 1.19 0.34 -8.90
N PHE A 181 1.27 -0.38 -10.00
CA PHE A 181 0.90 0.10 -11.33
C PHE A 181 -0.13 -0.82 -12.01
N ALA A 182 0.09 -2.12 -11.97
CA ALA A 182 -0.70 -3.08 -12.74
C ALA A 182 -2.18 -3.13 -12.32
N VAL A 183 -2.49 -2.96 -11.03
CA VAL A 183 -3.87 -2.92 -10.54
C VAL A 183 -4.60 -1.68 -11.04
N ALA A 184 -3.92 -0.53 -11.02
CA ALA A 184 -4.49 0.72 -11.51
C ALA A 184 -4.75 0.65 -13.02
N GLU A 185 -3.76 0.19 -13.79
CA GLU A 185 -3.85 0.05 -15.24
C GLU A 185 -5.04 -0.84 -15.65
N LEU A 186 -5.19 -2.01 -15.03
CA LEU A 186 -6.25 -2.95 -15.37
C LEU A 186 -7.64 -2.50 -14.92
N LEU A 187 -7.79 -1.98 -13.71
CA LEU A 187 -9.10 -1.63 -13.13
C LEU A 187 -9.63 -0.27 -13.57
N THR A 188 -8.80 0.56 -14.17
CA THR A 188 -9.20 1.87 -14.69
C THR A 188 -9.06 1.99 -16.21
N MET A 189 -8.71 0.88 -16.89
CA MET A 189 -8.38 0.90 -18.33
C MET A 189 -7.35 2.00 -18.66
N ASN A 190 -6.35 2.18 -17.80
CA ASN A 190 -5.31 3.20 -17.90
C ASN A 190 -5.80 4.66 -17.85
N ASN A 191 -7.04 4.90 -17.41
CA ASN A 191 -7.58 6.26 -17.27
C ASN A 191 -7.05 6.98 -16.02
N ILE A 192 -6.65 6.24 -14.99
CA ILE A 192 -6.12 6.77 -13.74
C ILE A 192 -4.67 6.32 -13.59
N LYS A 193 -3.77 7.28 -13.53
CA LYS A 193 -2.35 7.01 -13.35
C LYS A 193 -1.97 7.18 -11.89
N LEU A 194 -1.43 6.13 -11.30
CA LEU A 194 -0.72 6.18 -10.04
C LEU A 194 0.77 6.47 -10.27
N PHE A 195 1.47 6.83 -9.23
CA PHE A 195 2.90 7.14 -9.32
C PHE A 195 3.73 5.95 -9.85
N GLY A 196 3.37 4.73 -9.43
CA GLY A 196 3.94 3.50 -9.98
C GLY A 196 3.71 3.35 -11.50
N THR A 197 2.52 3.71 -12.00
CA THR A 197 2.20 3.70 -13.44
C THR A 197 3.07 4.72 -14.19
N THR A 198 3.23 5.92 -13.64
CA THR A 198 4.10 6.95 -14.23
C THR A 198 5.56 6.50 -14.31
N ILE A 199 6.08 5.85 -13.27
CA ILE A 199 7.42 5.26 -13.29
C ILE A 199 7.52 4.21 -14.40
N GLN A 200 6.58 3.28 -14.45
CA GLN A 200 6.55 2.18 -15.43
C GLN A 200 6.49 2.68 -16.87
N GLU A 201 5.64 3.66 -17.16
CA GLU A 201 5.54 4.27 -18.49
C GLU A 201 6.86 4.94 -18.92
N ASN A 202 7.51 5.70 -18.02
CA ASN A 202 8.77 6.37 -18.34
C ASN A 202 9.91 5.37 -18.57
N ILE A 203 9.95 4.26 -17.83
CA ILE A 203 10.94 3.20 -18.02
C ILE A 203 10.68 2.44 -19.32
N ASN A 204 9.43 2.05 -19.59
CA ASN A 204 9.06 1.25 -20.76
C ASN A 204 9.18 2.03 -22.07
N SER A 205 8.99 3.35 -22.05
CA SER A 205 9.17 4.19 -23.23
C SER A 205 10.59 4.15 -23.80
N GLY A 206 11.59 3.79 -22.97
CA GLY A 206 13.01 3.80 -23.32
C GLY A 206 13.61 5.20 -23.52
N VAL A 207 12.77 6.18 -23.78
CA VAL A 207 13.19 7.57 -24.07
C VAL A 207 13.50 8.35 -22.78
N MET A 208 12.76 8.08 -21.69
CA MET A 208 12.90 8.79 -20.42
C MET A 208 13.40 7.90 -19.27
N LEU A 209 14.27 6.93 -19.57
CA LEU A 209 14.82 5.99 -18.58
C LEU A 209 15.43 6.68 -17.35
N ASN A 210 16.22 7.73 -17.56
CA ASN A 210 16.88 8.47 -16.48
C ASN A 210 15.87 9.22 -15.61
N TYR A 211 14.78 9.72 -16.18
CA TYR A 211 13.70 10.34 -15.45
C TYR A 211 12.89 9.30 -14.66
N GLY A 212 12.53 8.18 -15.27
CA GLY A 212 11.90 7.05 -14.59
C GLY A 212 12.74 6.53 -13.42
N ALA A 213 14.07 6.45 -13.59
CA ALA A 213 14.99 6.08 -12.50
C ALA A 213 15.00 7.11 -11.36
N ALA A 214 14.94 8.41 -11.66
CA ALA A 214 14.84 9.47 -10.66
C ALA A 214 13.51 9.39 -9.87
N LEU A 215 12.39 9.15 -10.55
CA LEU A 215 11.09 8.93 -9.91
C LEU A 215 11.11 7.69 -9.00
N SER A 216 11.74 6.60 -9.44
CA SER A 216 11.90 5.37 -8.65
C SER A 216 12.72 5.64 -7.37
N LEU A 217 13.75 6.48 -7.45
CA LEU A 217 14.57 6.84 -6.31
C LEU A 217 13.81 7.72 -5.31
N ILE A 218 12.99 8.66 -5.81
CA ILE A 218 12.08 9.46 -4.98
C ILE A 218 11.10 8.55 -4.22
N LEU A 219 10.51 7.58 -4.93
CA LEU A 219 9.62 6.59 -4.31
C LEU A 219 10.36 5.76 -3.26
N LEU A 220 11.58 5.31 -3.54
CA LEU A 220 12.40 4.56 -2.60
C LEU A 220 12.69 5.35 -1.33
N ILE A 221 13.05 6.64 -1.45
CA ILE A 221 13.27 7.52 -0.31
C ILE A 221 11.99 7.65 0.53
N LEU A 222 10.85 7.82 -0.12
CA LEU A 222 9.55 7.89 0.57
C LEU A 222 9.24 6.60 1.32
N ILE A 223 9.46 5.45 0.68
CA ILE A 223 9.29 4.12 1.29
C ILE A 223 10.22 3.96 2.51
N CYS A 224 11.49 4.29 2.36
CA CYS A 224 12.45 4.20 3.47
C CYS A 224 12.06 5.14 4.63
N ALA A 225 11.61 6.35 4.33
CA ALA A 225 11.17 7.29 5.35
C ALA A 225 9.96 6.74 6.14
N THR A 226 8.94 6.25 5.46
CA THR A 226 7.74 5.68 6.11
C THR A 226 8.07 4.42 6.92
N SER A 227 8.95 3.54 6.43
CA SER A 227 9.41 2.35 7.16
C SER A 227 10.17 2.72 8.43
N PHE A 228 11.01 3.75 8.37
CA PHE A 228 11.80 4.18 9.52
C PHE A 228 10.94 4.77 10.65
N PHE A 229 9.85 5.44 10.30
CA PHE A 229 8.87 5.91 11.29
C PHE A 229 8.07 4.75 11.89
N GLY A 230 7.69 3.74 11.10
CA GLY A 230 7.00 2.54 11.59
C GLY A 230 7.83 1.74 12.59
N ASP A 231 9.13 1.51 12.32
CA ASP A 231 10.04 0.78 13.21
C ASP A 231 10.28 1.45 14.58
N LYS A 232 10.18 2.79 14.65
CA LYS A 232 10.31 3.51 15.91
C LYS A 232 9.12 3.27 16.83
N GLU A 233 7.91 3.30 16.30
CA GLU A 233 6.69 3.10 17.08
C GLU A 233 6.54 1.64 17.54
N GLU A 234 6.99 0.67 16.74
CA GLU A 234 7.01 -0.74 17.14
C GLU A 234 7.95 -0.99 18.35
N LYS A 235 9.11 -0.31 18.40
CA LYS A 235 10.06 -0.41 19.50
C LYS A 235 9.61 0.30 20.79
N GLU A 236 8.83 1.36 20.66
CA GLU A 236 8.29 2.10 21.81
C GLU A 236 7.04 1.41 22.37
N GLY A 237 6.15 0.87 21.53
CA GLY A 237 4.98 0.11 21.96
C GLY A 237 5.27 -1.26 22.56
N GLY A 238 6.44 -1.85 22.27
CA GLY A 238 6.89 -3.13 22.88
C GLY A 238 7.56 -2.99 24.26
N LYS A 239 7.68 -1.77 24.79
CA LYS A 239 8.30 -1.49 26.09
C LYS A 239 7.29 -1.05 27.17
N ALA A 240 6.03 -0.94 26.85
CA ALA A 240 4.92 -0.67 27.79
C ALA A 240 4.18 -1.96 28.12
#